data_b9d52e560ca04fa0171ed93dcb965cd8
#
_entry.id   b9d52e560ca04fa0171ed93dcb965cd8
#
_cell.length_a   1.000
_cell.length_b   1.000
_cell.length_c   1.000
_cell.angle_alpha   90.00
_cell.angle_beta   90.00
_cell.angle_gamma   90.00
#
_symmetry.space_group_name_H-M   'P 1'
#
loop_
_entity.id
_entity.type
_entity.pdbx_description
1 polymer ?
#
loop_
_entity_poly.entity_id
_entity_poly.type
_entity_poly.pdbx_seq_one_letter_code
_entity_poly.pdbx_strand_id
1 'polypeptide(L)'
;MKNLDKLLSWLQTSEYDGVILGRRDNFKWITEENANAVVTNTEVGVAHLLIEKDGSVTVAADSSDCPRMETEQNALRAKGMLIPWYESFEAHLKDYIGDRTFASDTGIAGTDNVQSELINVRMQLSEKELKRYRKIGQECAGIVEGVAMNARPGQTEQEIADKIRTGCIAKGISPDCVLVGSDERILNYRHPVPTSKKIEKSLMVVLGGEKYGLNISMTRMVYFVPVPEEIKGRMQKTQKIFAAMQNLMKDGMSYQAYFRKAQELYAKEGCSKEWKMHHQGGPTGYGCREFTVTPETKGVIKKNQAYAWNPTIAGTKCEDTTFLVDNGVEIFTRTKVWPCSMIETKYGSCSVADILYIKNE
;
A
#
# COMPACT_ATOMS: atom_id res chain seq x y z
N MET A 1 16.41 -6.51 13.56
CA MET A 1 15.42 -6.64 14.66
C MET A 1 14.21 -7.32 14.08
N LYS A 2 13.66 -8.34 14.73
CA LYS A 2 12.38 -8.97 14.34
C LYS A 2 11.23 -8.02 14.62
N ASN A 3 10.10 -8.19 13.93
CA ASN A 3 8.95 -7.31 14.13
C ASN A 3 8.36 -7.42 15.54
N LEU A 4 8.36 -8.62 16.11
CA LEU A 4 7.98 -8.82 17.51
C LEU A 4 8.89 -8.02 18.48
N ASP A 5 10.21 -7.95 18.23
CA ASP A 5 11.12 -7.18 19.09
C ASP A 5 10.80 -5.68 19.06
N LYS A 6 10.38 -5.14 17.89
CA LYS A 6 9.94 -3.73 17.77
C LYS A 6 8.69 -3.48 18.60
N LEU A 7 7.71 -4.40 18.52
CA LEU A 7 6.48 -4.31 19.30
C LEU A 7 6.77 -4.40 20.80
N LEU A 8 7.58 -5.37 21.24
CA LEU A 8 7.96 -5.51 22.64
C LEU A 8 8.71 -4.28 23.16
N SER A 9 9.59 -3.68 22.34
CA SER A 9 10.29 -2.44 22.70
C SER A 9 9.31 -1.28 22.92
N TRP A 10 8.28 -1.17 22.08
CA TRP A 10 7.21 -0.19 22.27
C TRP A 10 6.40 -0.50 23.53
N LEU A 11 6.02 -1.77 23.75
CA LEU A 11 5.24 -2.19 24.89
C LEU A 11 5.98 -1.97 26.22
N GLN A 12 7.30 -2.18 26.26
CA GLN A 12 8.14 -1.90 27.44
C GLN A 12 8.12 -0.42 27.86
N THR A 13 7.95 0.50 26.93
CA THR A 13 7.90 1.94 27.20
C THR A 13 6.50 2.49 27.38
N SER A 14 5.47 1.67 27.15
CA SER A 14 4.05 2.01 27.32
C SER A 14 3.58 1.71 28.75
N GLU A 15 2.39 2.19 29.09
CA GLU A 15 1.69 1.89 30.33
C GLU A 15 0.97 0.51 30.33
N TYR A 16 0.90 -0.16 29.16
CA TYR A 16 0.15 -1.39 29.00
C TYR A 16 0.95 -2.62 29.43
N ASP A 17 0.27 -3.60 30.02
CA ASP A 17 0.78 -4.94 30.36
C ASP A 17 0.82 -5.85 29.14
N GLY A 18 0.00 -5.55 28.13
CA GLY A 18 -0.07 -6.31 26.89
C GLY A 18 -0.83 -5.59 25.77
N VAL A 19 -0.80 -6.19 24.57
CA VAL A 19 -1.51 -5.68 23.40
C VAL A 19 -2.21 -6.81 22.66
N ILE A 20 -3.42 -6.53 22.19
CA ILE A 20 -4.25 -7.44 21.39
C ILE A 20 -4.21 -6.99 19.93
N LEU A 21 -3.80 -7.89 19.03
CA LEU A 21 -3.72 -7.64 17.59
C LEU A 21 -4.72 -8.53 16.85
N GLY A 22 -5.86 -7.97 16.49
CA GLY A 22 -6.91 -8.63 15.71
C GLY A 22 -6.91 -8.26 14.23
N ARG A 23 -6.32 -7.13 13.85
CA ARG A 23 -6.24 -6.69 12.47
C ARG A 23 -5.31 -7.58 11.65
N ARG A 24 -5.73 -7.88 10.41
CA ARG A 24 -4.98 -8.74 9.49
C ARG A 24 -3.61 -8.18 9.13
N ASP A 25 -3.50 -6.87 8.99
CA ASP A 25 -2.25 -6.17 8.68
C ASP A 25 -1.24 -6.29 9.82
N ASN A 26 -1.65 -6.08 11.07
CA ASN A 26 -0.81 -6.24 12.24
C ASN A 26 -0.44 -7.70 12.50
N PHE A 27 -1.38 -8.62 12.30
CA PHE A 27 -1.10 -10.05 12.41
C PHE A 27 0.00 -10.48 11.43
N LYS A 28 -0.11 -10.09 10.14
CA LYS A 28 0.92 -10.35 9.13
C LYS A 28 2.25 -9.69 9.47
N TRP A 29 2.21 -8.45 9.99
CA TRP A 29 3.42 -7.76 10.43
C TRP A 29 4.18 -8.54 11.49
N ILE A 30 3.50 -8.96 12.56
CA ILE A 30 4.14 -9.66 13.69
C ILE A 30 4.57 -11.08 13.32
N THR A 31 3.75 -11.80 12.58
CA THR A 31 4.05 -13.18 12.16
C THR A 31 4.92 -13.25 10.91
N GLU A 32 5.12 -12.13 10.23
CA GLU A 32 5.88 -11.93 8.98
C GLU A 32 5.32 -12.63 7.72
N GLU A 33 4.38 -13.56 7.83
CA GLU A 33 3.85 -14.29 6.67
C GLU A 33 2.44 -14.86 6.87
N ASN A 34 2.09 -15.17 8.14
CA ASN A 34 0.89 -15.94 8.41
C ASN A 34 -0.40 -15.16 8.09
N ALA A 35 -1.39 -15.87 7.60
CA ALA A 35 -2.67 -15.30 7.25
C ALA A 35 -3.64 -15.38 8.43
N ASN A 36 -4.29 -14.28 8.74
CA ASN A 36 -5.37 -14.20 9.72
C ASN A 36 -6.68 -13.91 8.99
N ALA A 37 -7.11 -14.82 8.12
CA ALA A 37 -8.35 -14.65 7.38
C ALA A 37 -8.93 -15.98 6.91
N VAL A 38 -10.25 -16.03 6.88
CA VAL A 38 -11.07 -16.94 6.09
C VAL A 38 -11.79 -16.09 5.04
N VAL A 39 -12.43 -15.03 5.49
CA VAL A 39 -13.03 -14.00 4.61
C VAL A 39 -12.00 -12.88 4.38
N THR A 40 -11.72 -12.57 3.11
CA THR A 40 -10.60 -11.67 2.75
C THR A 40 -10.98 -10.20 2.62
N ASN A 41 -12.25 -9.84 2.70
CA ASN A 41 -12.74 -8.46 2.60
C ASN A 41 -13.01 -7.79 3.97
N THR A 42 -12.44 -8.33 5.06
CA THR A 42 -12.52 -7.76 6.39
C THR A 42 -11.16 -7.21 6.83
N GLU A 43 -11.16 -6.15 7.65
CA GLU A 43 -9.93 -5.62 8.24
C GLU A 43 -9.47 -6.44 9.45
N VAL A 44 -10.43 -6.91 10.25
CA VAL A 44 -10.19 -7.80 11.40
C VAL A 44 -10.24 -9.24 10.93
N GLY A 45 -9.30 -10.04 11.40
CA GLY A 45 -9.20 -11.45 11.08
C GLY A 45 -10.03 -12.35 12.01
N VAL A 46 -9.82 -13.66 11.87
CA VAL A 46 -10.51 -14.70 12.65
C VAL A 46 -9.84 -14.99 13.99
N ALA A 47 -8.63 -14.51 14.20
CA ALA A 47 -7.87 -14.70 15.43
C ALA A 47 -7.27 -13.38 15.94
N HIS A 48 -6.99 -13.37 17.24
CA HIS A 48 -6.32 -12.26 17.90
C HIS A 48 -5.03 -12.77 18.58
N LEU A 49 -3.92 -12.07 18.36
CA LEU A 49 -2.68 -12.29 19.11
C LEU A 49 -2.73 -11.46 20.39
N LEU A 50 -2.63 -12.10 21.53
CA LEU A 50 -2.47 -11.48 22.83
C LEU A 50 -0.99 -11.55 23.18
N ILE A 51 -0.32 -10.41 23.17
CA ILE A 51 1.14 -10.30 23.36
C ILE A 51 1.38 -9.55 24.67
N GLU A 52 2.02 -10.20 25.60
CA GLU A 52 2.30 -9.65 26.92
C GLU A 52 3.70 -8.98 26.97
N LYS A 53 3.89 -8.15 27.96
CA LYS A 53 5.13 -7.37 28.15
C LYS A 53 6.35 -8.24 28.37
N ASP A 54 6.20 -9.44 28.90
CA ASP A 54 7.26 -10.44 29.08
C ASP A 54 7.62 -11.21 27.80
N GLY A 55 6.89 -10.96 26.69
CA GLY A 55 7.07 -11.60 25.39
C GLY A 55 6.27 -12.88 25.19
N SER A 56 5.43 -13.27 26.14
CA SER A 56 4.51 -14.40 25.97
C SER A 56 3.44 -14.05 24.93
N VAL A 57 3.05 -15.04 24.12
CA VAL A 57 2.08 -14.87 23.03
C VAL A 57 1.00 -15.94 23.12
N THR A 58 -0.25 -15.50 23.12
CA THR A 58 -1.42 -16.37 23.02
C THR A 58 -2.17 -16.04 21.72
N VAL A 59 -2.63 -17.05 20.98
CA VAL A 59 -3.52 -16.88 19.83
C VAL A 59 -4.94 -17.27 20.22
N ALA A 60 -5.83 -16.30 20.34
CA ALA A 60 -7.24 -16.50 20.64
C ALA A 60 -8.04 -16.58 19.33
N ALA A 61 -8.82 -17.62 19.17
CA ALA A 61 -9.75 -17.79 18.06
C ALA A 61 -10.93 -18.66 18.49
N ASP A 62 -12.02 -18.61 17.70
CA ASP A 62 -13.13 -19.50 17.96
C ASP A 62 -12.79 -20.97 17.67
N SER A 63 -13.67 -21.87 18.08
CA SER A 63 -13.46 -23.32 17.94
C SER A 63 -13.35 -23.80 16.48
N SER A 64 -13.80 -23.00 15.51
CA SER A 64 -13.65 -23.32 14.08
C SER A 64 -12.24 -23.07 13.57
N ASP A 65 -11.61 -22.00 14.02
CA ASP A 65 -10.33 -21.52 13.49
C ASP A 65 -9.15 -21.76 14.42
N CYS A 66 -9.35 -21.88 15.74
CA CYS A 66 -8.26 -22.00 16.71
C CYS A 66 -7.30 -23.14 16.40
N PRO A 67 -7.73 -24.38 16.04
CA PRO A 67 -6.81 -25.46 15.71
C PRO A 67 -5.88 -25.13 14.53
N ARG A 68 -6.41 -24.49 13.49
CA ARG A 68 -5.62 -24.05 12.32
C ARG A 68 -4.65 -22.92 12.68
N MET A 69 -5.10 -21.96 13.48
CA MET A 69 -4.27 -20.82 13.88
C MET A 69 -3.13 -21.26 14.79
N GLU A 70 -3.35 -22.27 15.63
CA GLU A 70 -2.32 -22.81 16.54
C GLU A 70 -1.31 -23.73 15.82
N THR A 71 -1.71 -24.39 14.73
CA THR A 71 -0.86 -25.39 14.07
C THR A 71 -0.24 -24.89 12.75
N GLU A 72 -1.01 -24.24 11.90
CA GLU A 72 -0.58 -23.85 10.56
C GLU A 72 -0.17 -22.37 10.45
N GLN A 73 -0.79 -21.48 11.25
CA GLN A 73 -0.56 -20.04 11.19
C GLN A 73 0.19 -19.51 12.44
N ASN A 74 1.07 -20.33 13.02
CA ASN A 74 1.71 -20.09 14.30
C ASN A 74 3.24 -19.92 14.21
N ALA A 75 3.71 -18.94 13.46
CA ALA A 75 5.14 -18.61 13.37
C ALA A 75 5.77 -18.19 14.70
N LEU A 76 4.94 -17.71 15.64
CA LEU A 76 5.38 -17.25 16.96
C LEU A 76 5.38 -18.37 18.03
N ARG A 77 4.91 -19.57 17.70
CA ARG A 77 4.69 -20.67 18.65
C ARG A 77 3.79 -20.25 19.82
N ALA A 78 2.77 -19.44 19.51
CA ALA A 78 1.77 -18.98 20.45
C ALA A 78 0.95 -20.16 20.98
N LYS A 79 0.54 -20.08 22.25
CA LYS A 79 -0.40 -21.03 22.83
C LYS A 79 -1.82 -20.73 22.34
N GLY A 80 -2.56 -21.73 21.91
CA GLY A 80 -3.97 -21.58 21.52
C GLY A 80 -4.86 -21.28 22.70
N MET A 81 -5.77 -20.31 22.54
CA MET A 81 -6.89 -20.04 23.43
C MET A 81 -8.16 -20.27 22.62
N LEU A 82 -8.72 -21.47 22.73
CA LEU A 82 -9.93 -21.86 22.05
C LEU A 82 -11.14 -21.25 22.76
N ILE A 83 -11.94 -20.50 22.01
CA ILE A 83 -13.20 -19.92 22.49
C ILE A 83 -14.36 -20.64 21.79
N PRO A 84 -15.36 -21.17 22.49
CA PRO A 84 -16.52 -21.77 21.86
C PRO A 84 -17.20 -20.76 20.90
N TRP A 85 -17.45 -21.14 19.65
CA TRP A 85 -18.01 -20.24 18.65
C TRP A 85 -19.38 -19.63 19.02
N TYR A 86 -20.09 -20.29 19.92
CA TYR A 86 -21.41 -19.86 20.40
C TYR A 86 -21.34 -19.01 21.68
N GLU A 87 -20.16 -18.72 22.19
CA GLU A 87 -19.92 -17.85 23.36
C GLU A 87 -19.40 -16.47 22.91
N SER A 88 -19.47 -15.50 23.82
CA SER A 88 -18.98 -14.16 23.53
C SER A 88 -17.44 -14.13 23.50
N PHE A 89 -16.88 -13.96 22.33
CA PHE A 89 -15.43 -13.80 22.14
C PHE A 89 -14.87 -12.65 22.99
N GLU A 90 -15.58 -11.52 23.03
CA GLU A 90 -15.17 -10.35 23.81
C GLU A 90 -15.21 -10.61 25.32
N ALA A 91 -16.16 -11.39 25.82
CA ALA A 91 -16.22 -11.74 27.24
C ALA A 91 -15.00 -12.58 27.67
N HIS A 92 -14.60 -13.56 26.84
CA HIS A 92 -13.40 -14.36 27.11
C HIS A 92 -12.11 -13.53 27.07
N LEU A 93 -12.03 -12.52 26.20
CA LEU A 93 -10.90 -11.58 26.20
C LEU A 93 -10.88 -10.73 27.48
N LYS A 94 -12.04 -10.25 27.95
CA LYS A 94 -12.14 -9.51 29.22
C LYS A 94 -11.71 -10.36 30.40
N ASP A 95 -12.14 -11.61 30.44
CA ASP A 95 -11.74 -12.55 31.51
C ASP A 95 -10.23 -12.84 31.46
N TYR A 96 -9.65 -12.97 30.24
CA TYR A 96 -8.20 -13.12 30.09
C TYR A 96 -7.43 -11.89 30.57
N ILE A 97 -7.90 -10.70 30.23
CA ILE A 97 -7.28 -9.43 30.65
C ILE A 97 -7.32 -9.29 32.17
N GLY A 98 -8.47 -9.57 32.78
CA GLY A 98 -8.69 -9.39 34.23
C GLY A 98 -8.43 -7.93 34.63
N ASP A 99 -7.66 -7.75 35.70
CA ASP A 99 -7.29 -6.42 36.24
C ASP A 99 -6.08 -5.77 35.54
N ARG A 100 -5.53 -6.40 34.49
CA ARG A 100 -4.37 -5.88 33.73
C ARG A 100 -4.79 -4.82 32.73
N THR A 101 -3.87 -3.92 32.39
CA THR A 101 -4.11 -2.87 31.40
C THR A 101 -3.63 -3.32 30.02
N PHE A 102 -4.56 -3.61 29.11
CA PHE A 102 -4.25 -3.98 27.73
C PHE A 102 -4.66 -2.88 26.75
N ALA A 103 -3.88 -2.72 25.69
CA ALA A 103 -4.26 -1.99 24.49
C ALA A 103 -4.70 -2.95 23.38
N SER A 104 -5.29 -2.45 22.31
CA SER A 104 -5.53 -3.23 21.10
C SER A 104 -5.45 -2.39 19.84
N ASP A 105 -5.43 -3.06 18.69
CA ASP A 105 -5.50 -2.41 17.38
C ASP A 105 -6.94 -2.11 16.89
N THR A 106 -7.95 -2.46 17.70
CA THR A 106 -9.38 -2.31 17.35
C THR A 106 -10.23 -1.67 18.46
N GLY A 107 -9.74 -1.60 19.70
CA GLY A 107 -10.54 -1.23 20.87
C GLY A 107 -11.40 -2.37 21.42
N ILE A 108 -11.14 -3.63 20.99
CA ILE A 108 -11.90 -4.80 21.44
C ILE A 108 -11.81 -4.97 22.97
N ALA A 109 -12.83 -5.53 23.57
CA ALA A 109 -12.91 -5.80 25.03
C ALA A 109 -12.82 -4.53 25.89
N GLY A 110 -13.06 -3.34 25.34
CA GLY A 110 -12.98 -2.06 26.02
C GLY A 110 -11.57 -1.53 26.23
N THR A 111 -10.59 -2.09 25.52
CA THR A 111 -9.18 -1.64 25.54
C THR A 111 -8.97 -0.36 24.75
N ASP A 112 -7.89 0.36 25.03
CA ASP A 112 -7.50 1.53 24.22
C ASP A 112 -7.09 1.11 22.81
N ASN A 113 -7.60 1.83 21.80
CA ASN A 113 -7.22 1.61 20.42
C ASN A 113 -5.91 2.36 20.10
N VAL A 114 -4.82 1.61 19.96
CA VAL A 114 -3.47 2.12 19.69
C VAL A 114 -3.00 1.87 18.24
N GLN A 115 -3.93 1.65 17.30
CA GLN A 115 -3.56 1.36 15.89
C GLN A 115 -2.64 2.43 15.28
N SER A 116 -2.86 3.71 15.58
CA SER A 116 -2.00 4.79 15.07
C SER A 116 -0.56 4.71 15.59
N GLU A 117 -0.36 4.25 16.82
CA GLU A 117 0.95 4.05 17.42
C GLU A 117 1.64 2.83 16.81
N LEU A 118 0.90 1.72 16.64
CA LEU A 118 1.42 0.51 16.00
C LEU A 118 1.85 0.77 14.54
N ILE A 119 1.12 1.59 13.81
CA ILE A 119 1.53 2.05 12.48
C ILE A 119 2.90 2.74 12.56
N ASN A 120 3.12 3.65 13.51
CA ASN A 120 4.41 4.34 13.65
C ASN A 120 5.56 3.38 14.00
N VAL A 121 5.28 2.30 14.76
CA VAL A 121 6.26 1.26 15.10
C VAL A 121 6.63 0.41 13.88
N ARG A 122 5.63 0.03 13.06
CA ARG A 122 5.81 -0.91 11.94
C ARG A 122 6.31 -0.28 10.63
N MET A 123 6.12 1.03 10.44
CA MET A 123 6.46 1.72 9.18
C MET A 123 7.94 1.64 8.81
N GLN A 124 8.87 1.61 9.77
CA GLN A 124 10.28 1.40 9.49
C GLN A 124 10.54 -0.07 9.18
N LEU A 125 10.85 -0.34 7.92
CA LEU A 125 11.02 -1.69 7.39
C LEU A 125 12.43 -2.22 7.70
N SER A 126 12.52 -3.52 7.97
CA SER A 126 13.77 -4.26 8.09
C SER A 126 14.36 -4.57 6.70
N GLU A 127 15.64 -4.92 6.64
CA GLU A 127 16.31 -5.35 5.39
C GLU A 127 15.59 -6.55 4.73
N LYS A 128 15.00 -7.46 5.53
CA LYS A 128 14.21 -8.58 5.01
C LYS A 128 12.96 -8.08 4.29
N GLU A 129 12.25 -7.10 4.88
CA GLU A 129 11.06 -6.50 4.30
C GLU A 129 11.41 -5.69 3.04
N LEU A 130 12.51 -4.93 3.05
CA LEU A 130 12.98 -4.20 1.87
C LEU A 130 13.31 -5.15 0.70
N LYS A 131 13.93 -6.30 0.96
CA LYS A 131 14.19 -7.34 -0.06
C LYS A 131 12.88 -7.91 -0.62
N ARG A 132 11.90 -8.19 0.24
CA ARG A 132 10.56 -8.65 -0.16
C ARG A 132 9.87 -7.61 -1.04
N TYR A 133 9.92 -6.35 -0.65
CA TYR A 133 9.32 -5.25 -1.42
C TYR A 133 9.90 -5.15 -2.83
N ARG A 134 11.22 -5.21 -2.99
CA ARG A 134 11.86 -5.21 -4.31
C ARG A 134 11.35 -6.35 -5.18
N LYS A 135 11.24 -7.55 -4.61
CA LYS A 135 10.71 -8.73 -5.32
C LYS A 135 9.25 -8.53 -5.73
N ILE A 136 8.39 -8.12 -4.79
CA ILE A 136 6.95 -7.90 -5.05
C ILE A 136 6.77 -6.80 -6.09
N GLY A 137 7.51 -5.70 -5.98
CA GLY A 137 7.44 -4.59 -6.92
C GLY A 137 7.81 -5.02 -8.35
N GLN A 138 8.86 -5.83 -8.52
CA GLN A 138 9.23 -6.38 -9.81
C GLN A 138 8.20 -7.38 -10.36
N GLU A 139 7.64 -8.24 -9.50
CA GLU A 139 6.58 -9.18 -9.89
C GLU A 139 5.32 -8.43 -10.35
N CYS A 140 4.88 -7.41 -9.60
CA CYS A 140 3.74 -6.58 -9.94
C CYS A 140 3.97 -5.75 -11.23
N ALA A 141 5.16 -5.15 -11.36
CA ALA A 141 5.54 -4.43 -12.56
C ALA A 141 5.50 -5.34 -13.80
N GLY A 142 6.05 -6.55 -13.70
CA GLY A 142 6.02 -7.51 -14.80
C GLY A 142 4.59 -7.89 -15.21
N ILE A 143 3.67 -8.01 -14.26
CA ILE A 143 2.26 -8.31 -14.54
C ILE A 143 1.57 -7.12 -15.21
N VAL A 144 1.62 -5.95 -14.58
CA VAL A 144 0.90 -4.76 -15.06
C VAL A 144 1.43 -4.31 -16.42
N GLU A 145 2.74 -4.19 -16.55
CA GLU A 145 3.38 -3.75 -17.79
C GLU A 145 3.20 -4.80 -18.89
N GLY A 146 3.33 -6.09 -18.57
CA GLY A 146 3.07 -7.16 -19.53
C GLY A 146 1.63 -7.18 -20.03
N VAL A 147 0.64 -7.01 -19.17
CA VAL A 147 -0.78 -6.92 -19.58
C VAL A 147 -1.02 -5.65 -20.41
N ALA A 148 -0.50 -4.50 -19.97
CA ALA A 148 -0.67 -3.22 -20.65
C ALA A 148 -0.04 -3.20 -22.05
N MET A 149 1.14 -3.77 -22.24
CA MET A 149 1.82 -3.90 -23.56
C MET A 149 1.06 -4.80 -24.53
N ASN A 150 0.34 -5.80 -24.01
CA ASN A 150 -0.44 -6.74 -24.81
C ASN A 150 -1.92 -6.35 -24.94
N ALA A 151 -2.33 -5.22 -24.36
CA ALA A 151 -3.67 -4.70 -24.51
C ALA A 151 -3.93 -4.25 -25.96
N ARG A 152 -5.18 -4.39 -26.43
CA ARG A 152 -5.60 -3.99 -27.79
C ARG A 152 -6.95 -3.28 -27.73
N PRO A 153 -7.21 -2.33 -28.62
CA PRO A 153 -8.54 -1.79 -28.83
C PRO A 153 -9.57 -2.90 -29.06
N GLY A 154 -10.79 -2.68 -28.57
CA GLY A 154 -11.87 -3.68 -28.60
C GLY A 154 -11.97 -4.59 -27.39
N GLN A 155 -10.89 -4.75 -26.61
CA GLN A 155 -10.96 -5.40 -25.31
C GLN A 155 -11.73 -4.51 -24.32
N THR A 156 -12.38 -5.11 -23.33
CA THR A 156 -13.06 -4.36 -22.27
C THR A 156 -12.09 -4.03 -21.13
N GLU A 157 -12.42 -2.99 -20.36
CA GLU A 157 -11.70 -2.66 -19.12
C GLU A 157 -11.69 -3.84 -18.15
N GLN A 158 -12.82 -4.59 -18.09
CA GLN A 158 -12.94 -5.76 -17.23
C GLN A 158 -11.99 -6.89 -17.66
N GLU A 159 -11.86 -7.18 -18.97
CA GLU A 159 -10.93 -8.19 -19.48
C GLU A 159 -9.47 -7.86 -19.13
N ILE A 160 -9.08 -6.57 -19.17
CA ILE A 160 -7.75 -6.13 -18.75
C ILE A 160 -7.57 -6.32 -17.23
N ALA A 161 -8.56 -5.92 -16.45
CA ALA A 161 -8.53 -6.09 -14.99
C ALA A 161 -8.41 -7.56 -14.58
N ASP A 162 -9.14 -8.45 -15.26
CA ASP A 162 -9.12 -9.88 -14.96
C ASP A 162 -7.79 -10.54 -15.32
N LYS A 163 -7.12 -10.10 -16.41
CA LYS A 163 -5.75 -10.53 -16.72
C LYS A 163 -4.77 -10.13 -15.63
N ILE A 164 -4.87 -8.89 -15.10
CA ILE A 164 -4.03 -8.41 -13.99
C ILE A 164 -4.30 -9.24 -12.75
N ARG A 165 -5.57 -9.44 -12.36
CA ARG A 165 -5.96 -10.25 -11.20
C ARG A 165 -5.43 -11.67 -11.30
N THR A 166 -5.63 -12.32 -12.43
CA THR A 166 -5.13 -13.68 -12.70
C THR A 166 -3.61 -13.76 -12.58
N GLY A 167 -2.89 -12.80 -13.17
CA GLY A 167 -1.44 -12.72 -13.07
C GLY A 167 -0.94 -12.55 -11.63
N CYS A 168 -1.63 -11.73 -10.83
CA CYS A 168 -1.33 -11.54 -9.42
C CYS A 168 -1.55 -12.84 -8.62
N ILE A 169 -2.72 -13.44 -8.75
CA ILE A 169 -3.09 -14.68 -8.04
C ILE A 169 -2.10 -15.81 -8.37
N ALA A 170 -1.72 -15.97 -9.64
CA ALA A 170 -0.74 -16.96 -10.07
C ALA A 170 0.64 -16.82 -9.42
N LYS A 171 0.96 -15.62 -8.90
CA LYS A 171 2.19 -15.33 -8.15
C LYS A 171 2.00 -15.24 -6.63
N GLY A 172 0.81 -15.58 -6.14
CA GLY A 172 0.46 -15.45 -4.71
C GLY A 172 0.42 -14.00 -4.23
N ILE A 173 0.05 -13.08 -5.12
CA ILE A 173 -0.17 -11.66 -4.82
C ILE A 173 -1.69 -11.42 -4.73
N SER A 174 -2.15 -10.80 -3.65
CA SER A 174 -3.53 -10.33 -3.53
C SER A 174 -3.69 -9.04 -4.33
N PRO A 175 -4.56 -8.97 -5.35
CA PRO A 175 -4.82 -7.75 -6.12
C PRO A 175 -5.89 -6.91 -5.41
N ASP A 176 -5.53 -6.26 -4.31
CA ASP A 176 -6.48 -5.58 -3.43
C ASP A 176 -7.14 -4.36 -4.08
N CYS A 177 -6.45 -3.72 -5.04
CA CYS A 177 -6.98 -2.63 -5.84
C CYS A 177 -6.57 -2.79 -7.30
N VAL A 178 -7.53 -3.02 -8.18
CA VAL A 178 -7.32 -3.03 -9.64
C VAL A 178 -8.29 -2.05 -10.28
N LEU A 179 -7.73 -0.93 -10.79
CA LEU A 179 -8.50 0.06 -11.53
C LEU A 179 -8.07 0.03 -12.99
N VAL A 180 -9.05 0.08 -13.87
CA VAL A 180 -8.84 0.17 -15.30
C VAL A 180 -9.82 1.19 -15.86
N GLY A 181 -9.29 2.19 -16.52
CA GLY A 181 -10.08 3.18 -17.23
C GLY A 181 -9.60 3.35 -18.65
N SER A 182 -10.52 3.67 -19.54
CA SER A 182 -10.24 3.91 -20.96
C SER A 182 -10.83 5.23 -21.42
N ASP A 183 -10.13 5.85 -22.36
CA ASP A 183 -10.59 7.00 -23.13
C ASP A 183 -11.07 8.17 -22.25
N GLU A 184 -12.32 8.66 -22.42
CA GLU A 184 -12.89 9.75 -21.64
C GLU A 184 -13.00 9.43 -20.14
N ARG A 185 -13.05 8.15 -19.75
CA ARG A 185 -13.13 7.79 -18.34
C ARG A 185 -11.87 8.11 -17.57
N ILE A 186 -10.69 8.15 -18.24
CA ILE A 186 -9.42 8.57 -17.63
C ILE A 186 -9.45 10.08 -17.31
N LEU A 187 -10.15 10.87 -18.13
CA LEU A 187 -10.35 12.30 -17.87
C LEU A 187 -11.35 12.57 -16.73
N ASN A 188 -12.43 11.79 -16.71
CA ASN A 188 -13.58 12.03 -15.85
C ASN A 188 -13.39 11.48 -14.43
N TYR A 189 -12.65 10.36 -14.27
CA TYR A 189 -12.54 9.64 -13.02
C TYR A 189 -11.10 9.47 -12.56
N ARG A 190 -10.84 9.77 -11.29
CA ARG A 190 -9.53 9.52 -10.67
C ARG A 190 -9.36 8.04 -10.30
N HIS A 191 -10.47 7.37 -9.96
CA HIS A 191 -10.52 5.95 -9.67
C HIS A 191 -11.53 5.25 -10.60
N PRO A 192 -11.18 5.01 -11.87
CA PRO A 192 -12.07 4.35 -12.81
C PRO A 192 -12.14 2.86 -12.49
N VAL A 193 -13.22 2.43 -11.83
CA VAL A 193 -13.51 1.01 -11.61
C VAL A 193 -13.79 0.35 -12.97
N PRO A 194 -13.21 -0.85 -13.25
CA PRO A 194 -13.37 -1.53 -14.54
C PRO A 194 -14.83 -1.77 -14.89
N THR A 195 -15.18 -1.56 -16.15
CA THR A 195 -16.52 -1.80 -16.70
C THR A 195 -16.44 -2.64 -17.98
N SER A 196 -17.60 -2.92 -18.59
CA SER A 196 -17.69 -3.56 -19.91
C SER A 196 -17.37 -2.62 -21.07
N LYS A 197 -16.98 -1.34 -20.81
CA LYS A 197 -16.58 -0.41 -21.85
C LYS A 197 -15.39 -0.99 -22.61
N LYS A 198 -15.49 -0.95 -23.95
CA LYS A 198 -14.41 -1.31 -24.85
C LYS A 198 -13.40 -0.16 -24.97
N ILE A 199 -12.14 -0.50 -24.93
CA ILE A 199 -11.02 0.39 -25.12
C ILE A 199 -10.97 0.79 -26.61
N GLU A 200 -10.83 2.08 -26.88
CA GLU A 200 -10.71 2.61 -28.24
C GLU A 200 -9.35 3.22 -28.50
N LYS A 201 -8.96 4.20 -27.69
CA LYS A 201 -7.78 5.08 -27.95
C LYS A 201 -6.74 5.01 -26.85
N SER A 202 -7.14 4.83 -25.60
CA SER A 202 -6.24 4.91 -24.46
C SER A 202 -6.68 4.02 -23.30
N LEU A 203 -5.71 3.66 -22.47
CA LEU A 203 -5.88 2.78 -21.33
C LEU A 203 -5.03 3.29 -20.16
N MET A 204 -5.60 3.34 -18.97
CA MET A 204 -4.89 3.51 -17.71
C MET A 204 -5.15 2.28 -16.83
N VAL A 205 -4.09 1.71 -16.30
CA VAL A 205 -4.14 0.59 -15.36
C VAL A 205 -3.48 0.97 -14.06
N VAL A 206 -4.12 0.62 -12.93
CA VAL A 206 -3.64 0.81 -11.57
C VAL A 206 -3.68 -0.51 -10.84
N LEU A 207 -2.63 -0.85 -10.14
CA LEU A 207 -2.57 -2.00 -9.26
C LEU A 207 -2.16 -1.57 -7.85
N GLY A 208 -2.95 -1.96 -6.86
CA GLY A 208 -2.55 -2.13 -5.47
C GLY A 208 -2.47 -3.63 -5.20
N GLY A 209 -1.26 -4.13 -4.95
CA GLY A 209 -1.04 -5.56 -4.73
C GLY A 209 -0.37 -5.82 -3.38
N GLU A 210 -0.80 -6.87 -2.68
CA GLU A 210 -0.25 -7.28 -1.39
C GLU A 210 0.38 -8.68 -1.47
N LYS A 211 1.56 -8.84 -0.88
CA LYS A 211 2.19 -10.14 -0.63
C LYS A 211 3.05 -10.07 0.64
N TYR A 212 2.98 -11.08 1.47
CA TYR A 212 3.64 -11.12 2.80
C TYR A 212 3.20 -9.97 3.73
N GLY A 213 2.01 -9.42 3.54
CA GLY A 213 1.52 -8.23 4.24
C GLY A 213 1.99 -6.90 3.65
N LEU A 214 2.92 -6.91 2.70
CA LEU A 214 3.52 -5.71 2.14
C LEU A 214 2.76 -5.27 0.88
N ASN A 215 2.40 -3.98 0.83
CA ASN A 215 1.56 -3.42 -0.21
C ASN A 215 2.35 -2.55 -1.18
N ILE A 216 2.15 -2.75 -2.47
CA ILE A 216 2.65 -1.87 -3.53
C ILE A 216 1.51 -1.14 -4.24
N SER A 217 1.82 -0.02 -4.86
CA SER A 217 0.92 0.67 -5.78
C SER A 217 1.69 1.18 -6.99
N MET A 218 1.08 1.05 -8.17
CA MET A 218 1.64 1.54 -9.42
C MET A 218 0.56 1.86 -10.45
N THR A 219 0.87 2.79 -11.35
CA THR A 219 0.00 3.18 -12.48
C THR A 219 0.78 3.15 -13.78
N ARG A 220 0.14 2.67 -14.87
CA ARG A 220 0.67 2.71 -16.22
C ARG A 220 -0.38 3.22 -17.20
N MET A 221 0.06 3.91 -18.24
CA MET A 221 -0.81 4.47 -19.29
C MET A 221 -0.35 4.05 -20.67
N VAL A 222 -1.32 3.69 -21.51
CA VAL A 222 -1.10 3.26 -22.90
C VAL A 222 -1.98 4.09 -23.82
N TYR A 223 -1.47 4.42 -25.00
CA TYR A 223 -2.24 4.99 -26.10
C TYR A 223 -2.09 4.13 -27.35
N PHE A 224 -3.19 3.88 -28.02
CA PHE A 224 -3.28 3.10 -29.27
C PHE A 224 -3.43 4.01 -30.51
N VAL A 225 -3.48 5.30 -30.30
CA VAL A 225 -3.46 6.37 -31.29
C VAL A 225 -2.37 7.37 -30.91
N PRO A 226 -1.89 8.25 -31.80
CA PRO A 226 -0.95 9.29 -31.42
C PRO A 226 -1.46 10.05 -30.18
N VAL A 227 -0.60 10.16 -29.17
CA VAL A 227 -0.99 10.83 -27.91
C VAL A 227 -1.32 12.30 -28.22
N PRO A 228 -2.52 12.79 -27.85
CA PRO A 228 -2.88 14.18 -28.08
C PRO A 228 -1.90 15.15 -27.39
N GLU A 229 -1.57 16.26 -28.01
CA GLU A 229 -0.61 17.25 -27.48
C GLU A 229 -1.02 17.78 -26.09
N GLU A 230 -2.31 17.96 -25.86
CA GLU A 230 -2.83 18.35 -24.55
C GLU A 230 -2.50 17.31 -23.47
N ILE A 231 -2.65 16.02 -23.77
CA ILE A 231 -2.34 14.92 -22.84
C ILE A 231 -0.83 14.82 -22.63
N LYS A 232 -0.01 14.97 -23.69
CA LYS A 232 1.45 15.04 -23.55
C LYS A 232 1.86 16.16 -22.60
N GLY A 233 1.29 17.36 -22.78
CA GLY A 233 1.56 18.51 -21.92
C GLY A 233 1.14 18.27 -20.47
N ARG A 234 -0.02 17.63 -20.23
CA ARG A 234 -0.47 17.25 -18.88
C ARG A 234 0.44 16.19 -18.27
N MET A 235 0.85 15.17 -19.05
CA MET A 235 1.75 14.13 -18.59
C MET A 235 3.12 14.69 -18.19
N GLN A 236 3.69 15.56 -18.98
CA GLN A 236 4.95 16.24 -18.63
C GLN A 236 4.86 17.01 -17.31
N LYS A 237 3.75 17.71 -17.07
CA LYS A 237 3.52 18.40 -15.78
C LYS A 237 3.40 17.40 -14.63
N THR A 238 2.63 16.30 -14.81
CA THR A 238 2.46 15.26 -13.81
C THR A 238 3.78 14.57 -13.49
N GLN A 239 4.61 14.28 -14.50
CA GLN A 239 5.95 13.73 -14.36
C GLN A 239 6.89 14.67 -13.57
N LYS A 240 6.87 15.99 -13.89
CA LYS A 240 7.65 17.00 -13.14
C LYS A 240 7.24 17.06 -11.68
N ILE A 241 5.94 17.03 -11.40
CA ILE A 241 5.42 17.01 -10.02
C ILE A 241 5.89 15.74 -9.31
N PHE A 242 5.72 14.56 -9.94
CA PHE A 242 6.15 13.27 -9.37
C PHE A 242 7.66 13.25 -9.10
N ALA A 243 8.49 13.60 -10.09
CA ALA A 243 9.94 13.63 -9.94
C ALA A 243 10.38 14.58 -8.81
N ALA A 244 9.78 15.76 -8.73
CA ALA A 244 10.09 16.70 -7.66
C ALA A 244 9.63 16.19 -6.29
N MET A 245 8.46 15.56 -6.19
CA MET A 245 7.97 14.93 -4.95
C MET A 245 8.92 13.83 -4.48
N GLN A 246 9.44 12.98 -5.39
CA GLN A 246 10.41 11.94 -5.05
C GLN A 246 11.71 12.56 -4.49
N ASN A 247 12.28 13.52 -5.18
CA ASN A 247 13.56 14.14 -4.80
C ASN A 247 13.45 15.09 -3.59
N LEU A 248 12.25 15.52 -3.22
CA LEU A 248 11.99 16.34 -2.02
C LEU A 248 12.02 15.54 -0.72
N MET A 249 11.78 14.22 -0.77
CA MET A 249 11.77 13.39 0.41
C MET A 249 13.13 13.45 1.13
N LYS A 250 13.12 13.81 2.41
CA LYS A 250 14.29 13.81 3.27
C LYS A 250 13.93 13.24 4.64
N ASP A 251 14.83 12.47 5.20
CA ASP A 251 14.70 11.99 6.57
C ASP A 251 14.50 13.15 7.55
N GLY A 252 13.50 13.04 8.41
CA GLY A 252 13.14 14.09 9.38
C GLY A 252 12.27 15.23 8.82
N MET A 253 11.99 15.28 7.52
CA MET A 253 11.10 16.30 6.96
C MET A 253 9.67 16.08 7.41
N SER A 254 8.99 17.10 7.97
CA SER A 254 7.59 16.96 8.38
C SER A 254 6.66 16.75 7.18
N TYR A 255 5.63 15.90 7.34
CA TYR A 255 4.62 15.67 6.30
C TYR A 255 3.90 16.96 5.90
N GLN A 256 3.66 17.87 6.83
CA GLN A 256 3.06 19.18 6.54
C GLN A 256 3.95 20.03 5.62
N ALA A 257 5.26 20.09 5.90
CA ALA A 257 6.20 20.82 5.03
C ALA A 257 6.31 20.17 3.65
N TYR A 258 6.35 18.84 3.60
CA TYR A 258 6.36 18.09 2.36
C TYR A 258 5.10 18.34 1.52
N PHE A 259 3.91 18.26 2.15
CA PHE A 259 2.64 18.47 1.43
C PHE A 259 2.50 19.92 0.91
N ARG A 260 2.96 20.91 1.68
CA ARG A 260 3.00 22.31 1.23
C ARG A 260 3.87 22.45 -0.03
N LYS A 261 5.03 21.77 -0.06
CA LYS A 261 5.87 21.73 -1.27
C LYS A 261 5.17 21.07 -2.44
N ALA A 262 4.43 19.99 -2.23
CA ALA A 262 3.63 19.38 -3.28
C ALA A 262 2.59 20.37 -3.85
N GLN A 263 1.89 21.13 -3.00
CA GLN A 263 0.96 22.18 -3.45
C GLN A 263 1.67 23.27 -4.29
N GLU A 264 2.86 23.70 -3.87
CA GLU A 264 3.68 24.67 -4.62
C GLU A 264 4.08 24.14 -6.01
N LEU A 265 4.37 22.81 -6.12
CA LEU A 265 4.68 22.16 -7.39
C LEU A 265 3.50 22.20 -8.36
N TYR A 266 2.29 21.87 -7.89
CA TYR A 266 1.08 21.98 -8.70
C TYR A 266 0.81 23.43 -9.14
N ALA A 267 1.02 24.41 -8.27
CA ALA A 267 0.86 25.81 -8.61
C ALA A 267 1.86 26.27 -9.67
N LYS A 268 3.13 25.85 -9.55
CA LYS A 268 4.19 26.15 -10.50
C LYS A 268 3.91 25.61 -11.91
N GLU A 269 3.31 24.43 -12.00
CA GLU A 269 2.90 23.84 -13.29
C GLU A 269 1.56 24.40 -13.82
N GLY A 270 0.97 25.42 -13.16
CA GLY A 270 -0.28 26.07 -13.58
C GLY A 270 -1.54 25.23 -13.34
N CYS A 271 -1.50 24.29 -12.39
CA CYS A 271 -2.60 23.37 -12.08
C CYS A 271 -2.92 23.29 -10.58
N SER A 272 -2.93 24.44 -9.90
CA SER A 272 -3.05 24.59 -8.44
C SER A 272 -4.31 23.99 -7.81
N LYS A 273 -5.34 23.66 -8.60
CA LYS A 273 -6.59 23.04 -8.09
C LYS A 273 -6.56 21.50 -8.18
N GLU A 274 -5.69 20.92 -8.99
CA GLU A 274 -5.67 19.47 -9.31
C GLU A 274 -5.36 18.59 -8.08
N TRP A 275 -4.50 19.04 -7.17
CA TRP A 275 -4.19 18.29 -5.96
C TRP A 275 -5.40 18.08 -5.04
N LYS A 276 -6.45 18.92 -5.16
CA LYS A 276 -7.69 18.79 -4.39
C LYS A 276 -8.63 17.70 -4.92
N MET A 277 -8.41 17.27 -6.15
CA MET A 277 -9.27 16.30 -6.84
C MET A 277 -8.89 14.85 -6.56
N HIS A 278 -7.74 14.61 -5.91
CA HIS A 278 -7.25 13.29 -5.56
C HIS A 278 -6.23 13.39 -4.42
N HIS A 279 -6.20 12.42 -3.50
CA HIS A 279 -5.14 12.36 -2.50
C HIS A 279 -3.77 12.16 -3.17
N GLN A 280 -2.72 12.67 -2.53
CA GLN A 280 -1.38 12.61 -3.13
C GLN A 280 -0.60 11.35 -2.73
N GLY A 281 -1.22 10.43 -1.99
CA GLY A 281 -0.57 9.25 -1.47
C GLY A 281 -0.03 9.41 -0.06
N GLY A 282 0.99 8.64 0.26
CA GLY A 282 1.60 8.62 1.58
C GLY A 282 2.47 7.39 1.81
N PRO A 283 2.88 7.15 3.06
CA PRO A 283 3.58 5.92 3.41
C PRO A 283 2.71 4.70 3.15
N THR A 284 3.34 3.64 2.67
CA THR A 284 2.76 2.32 2.48
C THR A 284 3.61 1.28 3.21
N GLY A 285 3.02 0.15 3.52
CA GLY A 285 3.68 -0.89 4.28
C GLY A 285 2.78 -2.10 4.40
N TYR A 286 2.40 -2.43 5.60
CA TYR A 286 1.39 -3.45 5.90
C TYR A 286 -0.04 -2.96 5.60
N GLY A 287 -0.26 -1.66 5.54
CA GLY A 287 -1.45 -1.05 4.94
C GLY A 287 -1.20 -0.62 3.50
N CYS A 288 -2.21 -0.69 2.64
CA CYS A 288 -2.16 -0.15 1.26
C CYS A 288 -1.73 1.33 1.26
N ARG A 289 -2.21 2.08 2.23
CA ARG A 289 -1.63 3.31 2.77
C ARG A 289 -1.66 3.18 4.28
N GLU A 290 -0.54 3.36 4.94
CA GLU A 290 -0.53 3.41 6.40
C GLU A 290 -1.36 4.61 6.88
N PHE A 291 -1.25 5.71 6.15
CA PHE A 291 -2.17 6.85 6.17
C PHE A 291 -2.00 7.69 4.90
N THR A 292 -3.04 8.40 4.54
CA THR A 292 -2.99 9.40 3.47
C THR A 292 -2.44 10.70 4.03
N VAL A 293 -1.40 11.25 3.38
CA VAL A 293 -0.81 12.53 3.79
C VAL A 293 -1.72 13.69 3.36
N THR A 294 -2.05 14.55 4.31
CA THR A 294 -2.85 15.76 4.14
C THR A 294 -2.06 16.98 4.63
N PRO A 295 -2.55 18.22 4.42
CA PRO A 295 -1.92 19.42 5.01
C PRO A 295 -1.77 19.37 6.54
N GLU A 296 -2.63 18.61 7.22
CA GLU A 296 -2.70 18.51 8.69
C GLU A 296 -1.96 17.30 9.25
N THR A 297 -1.43 16.42 8.39
CA THR A 297 -0.77 15.19 8.84
C THR A 297 0.46 15.50 9.66
N LYS A 298 0.48 15.04 10.91
CA LYS A 298 1.62 15.12 11.82
C LYS A 298 2.65 14.03 11.54
N GLY A 299 3.86 14.19 12.06
CA GLY A 299 4.95 13.24 11.89
C GLY A 299 5.92 13.65 10.80
N VAL A 300 6.88 12.78 10.53
CA VAL A 300 8.01 13.06 9.63
C VAL A 300 8.26 11.90 8.67
N ILE A 301 8.78 12.22 7.50
CA ILE A 301 9.33 11.26 6.54
C ILE A 301 10.55 10.59 7.19
N LYS A 302 10.67 9.26 7.06
CA LYS A 302 11.80 8.49 7.59
C LYS A 302 12.42 7.63 6.51
N LYS A 303 13.72 7.35 6.67
CA LYS A 303 14.42 6.33 5.89
C LYS A 303 13.87 4.94 6.18
N ASN A 304 14.10 4.02 5.26
CA ASN A 304 13.63 2.64 5.31
C ASN A 304 12.11 2.54 5.47
N GLN A 305 11.40 3.53 4.94
CA GLN A 305 9.95 3.50 4.73
C GLN A 305 9.63 3.41 3.25
N ALA A 306 8.57 2.68 2.93
CA ALA A 306 7.99 2.68 1.60
C ALA A 306 6.97 3.82 1.47
N TYR A 307 6.94 4.44 0.31
CA TYR A 307 6.01 5.51 -0.05
C TYR A 307 5.38 5.21 -1.39
N ALA A 308 4.11 5.50 -1.53
CA ALA A 308 3.41 5.50 -2.80
C ALA A 308 2.76 6.86 -3.03
N TRP A 309 3.50 7.74 -3.71
CA TRP A 309 3.02 9.04 -4.15
C TRP A 309 2.38 8.91 -5.52
N ASN A 310 1.23 9.55 -5.71
CA ASN A 310 0.39 9.37 -6.89
C ASN A 310 -0.21 10.67 -7.44
N PRO A 311 0.62 11.68 -7.76
CA PRO A 311 0.12 12.93 -8.33
C PRO A 311 -0.65 12.69 -9.62
N THR A 312 -1.73 13.44 -9.79
CA THR A 312 -2.61 13.39 -10.96
C THR A 312 -2.93 14.79 -11.49
N ILE A 313 -3.04 14.90 -12.79
CA ILE A 313 -3.77 15.97 -13.49
C ILE A 313 -4.82 15.27 -14.35
N ALA A 314 -6.02 15.86 -14.55
CA ALA A 314 -7.08 15.22 -15.31
C ALA A 314 -6.55 14.56 -16.59
N GLY A 315 -6.80 13.26 -16.75
CA GLY A 315 -6.32 12.47 -17.89
C GLY A 315 -4.91 11.89 -17.74
N THR A 316 -4.18 12.16 -16.64
CA THR A 316 -2.82 11.62 -16.40
C THR A 316 -2.59 11.28 -14.94
N LYS A 317 -1.72 10.29 -14.69
CA LYS A 317 -1.31 9.88 -13.35
C LYS A 317 0.10 9.30 -13.39
N CYS A 318 0.93 9.66 -12.42
CA CYS A 318 2.21 9.01 -12.15
C CYS A 318 2.14 8.37 -10.77
N GLU A 319 2.43 7.08 -10.68
CA GLU A 319 2.45 6.35 -9.41
C GLU A 319 3.42 5.18 -9.50
N ASP A 320 4.34 5.15 -8.57
CA ASP A 320 5.22 4.03 -8.28
C ASP A 320 5.42 3.93 -6.76
N THR A 321 5.70 2.74 -6.26
CA THR A 321 6.14 2.56 -4.88
C THR A 321 7.66 2.70 -4.79
N THR A 322 8.10 3.43 -3.79
CA THR A 322 9.48 3.88 -3.64
C THR A 322 9.97 3.74 -2.21
N PHE A 323 11.29 3.63 -2.03
CA PHE A 323 11.94 3.77 -0.72
C PHE A 323 12.75 5.03 -0.64
N LEU A 324 12.76 5.67 0.53
CA LEU A 324 13.79 6.64 0.89
C LEU A 324 14.96 5.88 1.50
N VAL A 325 16.10 5.90 0.82
CA VAL A 325 17.37 5.28 1.22
C VAL A 325 18.45 6.36 1.42
N ASP A 326 19.65 5.98 1.89
CA ASP A 326 20.72 6.94 2.18
C ASP A 326 21.14 7.77 0.95
N ASN A 327 21.14 7.16 -0.22
CA ASN A 327 21.57 7.80 -1.48
C ASN A 327 20.40 8.37 -2.31
N GLY A 328 19.24 8.62 -1.72
CA GLY A 328 18.07 9.19 -2.41
C GLY A 328 16.86 8.27 -2.40
N VAL A 329 16.17 8.18 -3.54
CA VAL A 329 14.94 7.40 -3.68
C VAL A 329 15.16 6.23 -4.63
N GLU A 330 14.80 5.03 -4.19
CA GLU A 330 14.77 3.82 -5.02
C GLU A 330 13.32 3.55 -5.47
N ILE A 331 13.10 3.49 -6.78
CA ILE A 331 11.83 3.07 -7.39
C ILE A 331 11.96 1.62 -7.84
N PHE A 332 11.09 0.73 -7.38
CA PHE A 332 11.23 -0.71 -7.64
C PHE A 332 10.01 -1.34 -8.34
N THR A 333 8.96 -0.57 -8.61
CA THR A 333 7.75 -1.02 -9.33
C THR A 333 7.85 -0.79 -10.85
N ARG A 334 8.99 -1.17 -11.46
CA ARG A 334 9.24 -0.99 -12.89
C ARG A 334 10.00 -2.16 -13.49
N THR A 335 9.67 -2.51 -14.75
CA THR A 335 10.56 -3.34 -15.56
C THR A 335 11.56 -2.46 -16.33
N LYS A 336 12.51 -3.10 -17.01
CA LYS A 336 13.47 -2.41 -17.89
C LYS A 336 12.90 -2.08 -19.28
N VAL A 337 11.71 -2.59 -19.61
CA VAL A 337 11.12 -2.47 -20.94
C VAL A 337 10.05 -1.39 -21.04
N TRP A 338 9.51 -0.92 -19.90
CA TRP A 338 8.55 0.17 -19.91
C TRP A 338 9.24 1.50 -20.24
N PRO A 339 8.66 2.34 -21.12
CA PRO A 339 9.24 3.64 -21.44
C PRO A 339 9.27 4.55 -20.19
N CYS A 340 10.40 5.21 -20.00
CA CYS A 340 10.61 6.16 -18.93
C CYS A 340 11.31 7.41 -19.47
N SER A 341 10.90 8.56 -18.95
CA SER A 341 11.55 9.85 -19.22
C SER A 341 12.41 10.26 -18.01
N MET A 342 13.63 10.72 -18.27
CA MET A 342 14.46 11.34 -17.24
C MET A 342 13.98 12.77 -17.03
N ILE A 343 13.49 13.08 -15.85
CA ILE A 343 12.92 14.39 -15.51
C ILE A 343 13.87 15.13 -14.57
N GLU A 344 14.41 16.23 -15.07
CA GLU A 344 15.25 17.15 -14.31
C GLU A 344 14.40 18.13 -13.51
N THR A 345 14.68 18.27 -12.23
CA THR A 345 14.05 19.24 -11.32
C THR A 345 15.11 20.00 -10.54
N LYS A 346 14.74 21.10 -9.91
CA LYS A 346 15.68 21.81 -8.99
C LYS A 346 16.07 21.01 -7.74
N TYR A 347 15.42 19.86 -7.52
CA TYR A 347 15.68 18.97 -6.38
C TYR A 347 16.48 17.73 -6.77
N GLY A 348 16.77 17.53 -8.04
CA GLY A 348 17.48 16.40 -8.63
C GLY A 348 16.76 15.81 -9.83
N SER A 349 17.33 14.78 -10.41
CA SER A 349 16.76 14.02 -11.52
C SER A 349 16.02 12.78 -11.03
N CYS A 350 14.99 12.38 -11.76
CA CYS A 350 14.23 11.16 -11.50
C CYS A 350 13.77 10.55 -12.82
N SER A 351 13.98 9.24 -12.98
CA SER A 351 13.36 8.50 -14.08
C SER A 351 11.89 8.27 -13.73
N VAL A 352 10.97 8.66 -14.61
CA VAL A 352 9.52 8.56 -14.42
C VAL A 352 8.90 7.76 -15.54
N ALA A 353 7.98 6.84 -15.22
CA ALA A 353 7.24 6.07 -16.21
C ALA A 353 6.49 7.02 -17.17
N ASP A 354 6.56 6.72 -18.47
CA ASP A 354 5.92 7.50 -19.52
C ASP A 354 4.68 6.79 -20.08
N ILE A 355 3.95 7.48 -20.94
CA ILE A 355 2.87 6.88 -21.72
C ILE A 355 3.48 5.96 -22.77
N LEU A 356 3.08 4.71 -22.79
CA LEU A 356 3.43 3.77 -23.85
C LEU A 356 2.52 4.02 -25.06
N TYR A 357 3.11 4.31 -26.22
CA TYR A 357 2.40 4.37 -27.49
C TYR A 357 2.53 3.03 -28.23
N ILE A 358 1.40 2.37 -28.48
CA ILE A 358 1.32 1.15 -29.29
C ILE A 358 0.68 1.51 -30.62
N LYS A 359 1.48 1.46 -31.69
CA LYS A 359 0.96 1.65 -33.04
C LYS A 359 0.11 0.44 -33.44
N ASN A 360 -1.15 0.69 -33.78
CA ASN A 360 -1.98 -0.34 -34.41
C ASN A 360 -1.44 -0.56 -35.84
N GLU A 361 -1.07 -1.79 -36.13
CA GLU A 361 -0.74 -2.22 -37.48
C GLU A 361 -2.00 -2.38 -38.33
#